data_d707b195d32b2828dd4fb0183457a867
#
_entry.id   d707b195d32b2828dd4fb0183457a867
#
_cell.length_a   1.000
_cell.length_b   1.000
_cell.length_c   1.000
_cell.angle_alpha   90.00
_cell.angle_beta   90.00
_cell.angle_gamma   90.00
#
_symmetry.space_group_name_H-M   'P 1'
#
loop_
_entity.id
_entity.type
_entity.pdbx_description
1 polymer ?
#
loop_
_entity_poly.entity_id
_entity_poly.type
_entity_poly.pdbx_seq_one_letter_code
_entity_poly.pdbx_strand_id
1 'polypeptide(L)' 'MKTFEKQFNIKTKLETLDQYIWSILNKVDPDDEIEVDIQEFDGKKIVNVKIFDRLLN' A
#
# COMPACT_ATOMS: atom_id res chain seq x y z
N MET A 1 4.63 2.47 -13.53
CA MET A 1 4.45 2.52 -12.06
C MET A 1 2.97 2.65 -11.72
N LYS A 2 2.50 1.89 -10.77
CA LYS A 2 1.14 2.01 -10.26
C LYS A 2 1.19 2.47 -8.81
N THR A 3 0.26 3.31 -8.42
CA THR A 3 0.19 3.85 -7.07
C THR A 3 -1.22 3.66 -6.54
N PHE A 4 -1.31 3.13 -5.31
CA PHE A 4 -2.57 2.97 -4.60
C PHE A 4 -2.48 3.76 -3.30
N GLU A 5 -3.52 4.49 -2.98
CA GLU A 5 -3.58 5.25 -1.74
C GLU A 5 -4.95 5.07 -1.11
N LYS A 6 -4.97 4.85 0.19
CA LYS A 6 -6.21 4.76 0.92
C LYS A 6 -6.06 5.39 2.30
N GLN A 7 -7.07 6.13 2.71
CA GLN A 7 -7.10 6.77 4.01
C GLN A 7 -7.95 5.93 4.97
N PHE A 8 -7.45 5.79 6.19
CA PHE A 8 -8.14 5.09 7.27
C PHE A 8 -8.21 6.00 8.49
N ASN A 9 -9.15 5.70 9.38
CA ASN A 9 -9.21 6.37 10.68
C ASN A 9 -7.95 6.04 11.48
N ILE A 10 -7.47 7.01 12.29
CA ILE A 10 -6.26 6.80 13.11
C ILE A 10 -6.40 5.61 14.05
N LYS A 11 -7.64 5.27 14.42
CA LYS A 11 -7.91 4.14 15.33
C LYS A 11 -8.01 2.80 14.61
N THR A 12 -7.86 2.78 13.29
CA THR A 12 -7.93 1.55 12.52
C THR A 12 -6.85 0.58 12.96
N LYS A 13 -7.22 -0.69 13.17
CA LYS A 13 -6.29 -1.72 13.62
C LYS A 13 -5.29 -2.04 12.52
N LEU A 14 -4.08 -2.42 12.94
CA LEU A 14 -3.03 -2.81 12.02
C LEU A 14 -3.46 -3.95 11.10
N GLU A 15 -4.24 -4.90 11.62
CA GLU A 15 -4.76 -6.00 10.81
C GLU A 15 -5.53 -5.51 9.59
N THR A 16 -6.35 -4.48 9.76
CA THR A 16 -7.14 -3.93 8.66
C THR A 16 -6.22 -3.32 7.59
N LEU A 17 -5.18 -2.62 8.01
CA LEU A 17 -4.21 -2.05 7.08
C LEU A 17 -3.46 -3.16 6.34
N ASP A 18 -3.07 -4.22 7.04
CA ASP A 18 -2.39 -5.36 6.43
C ASP A 18 -3.27 -6.04 5.40
N GLN A 19 -4.55 -6.23 5.70
CA GLN A 19 -5.49 -6.83 4.76
C GLN A 19 -5.59 -6.02 3.48
N TYR A 20 -5.63 -4.71 3.59
CA TYR A 20 -5.65 -3.85 2.43
C TYR A 20 -4.37 -4.00 1.60
N ILE A 21 -3.22 -3.97 2.25
CA ILE A 21 -1.93 -4.12 1.59
C ILE A 21 -1.85 -5.48 0.89
N TRP A 22 -2.23 -6.55 1.59
CA TRP A 22 -2.20 -7.90 1.02
C TRP A 22 -3.12 -8.03 -0.19
N SER A 23 -4.27 -7.36 -0.18
CA SER A 23 -5.19 -7.42 -1.31
C SER A 23 -4.55 -6.84 -2.58
N ILE A 24 -3.66 -5.87 -2.41
CA ILE A 24 -2.91 -5.30 -3.52
C ILE A 24 -1.77 -6.24 -3.93
N LEU A 25 -1.03 -6.75 -2.95
CA LEU A 25 0.12 -7.62 -3.21
C LEU A 25 -0.26 -8.89 -3.94
N ASN A 26 -1.46 -9.41 -3.70
CA ASN A 26 -1.93 -10.62 -4.38
C ASN A 26 -2.12 -10.43 -5.88
N LYS A 27 -2.17 -9.19 -6.34
CA LYS A 27 -2.36 -8.87 -7.76
C LYS A 27 -1.08 -8.44 -8.45
N VAL A 28 0.02 -8.45 -7.73
CA VAL A 28 1.31 -7.96 -8.23
C VAL A 28 2.17 -9.14 -8.66
N ASP A 29 2.87 -8.97 -9.78
CA ASP A 29 3.82 -9.98 -10.25
C ASP A 29 4.98 -10.11 -9.27
N PRO A 30 5.50 -11.34 -9.06
CA PRO A 30 6.65 -11.52 -8.17
C PRO A 30 7.89 -10.75 -8.60
N ASP A 31 7.99 -10.39 -9.87
CA ASP A 31 9.13 -9.66 -10.40
C ASP A 31 9.05 -8.15 -10.17
N ASP A 32 7.88 -7.65 -9.77
CA ASP A 32 7.72 -6.23 -9.54
C ASP A 32 8.28 -5.84 -8.17
N GLU A 33 8.76 -4.62 -8.08
CA GLU A 33 9.18 -4.06 -6.80
C GLU A 33 8.03 -3.30 -6.17
N ILE A 34 7.91 -3.42 -4.86
CA ILE A 34 6.82 -2.81 -4.11
C ILE A 34 7.39 -1.94 -3.00
N GLU A 35 6.83 -0.76 -2.85
CA GLU A 35 7.16 0.13 -1.76
C GLU A 35 5.88 0.49 -1.02
N VAL A 36 5.86 0.26 0.29
CA VAL A 36 4.71 0.56 1.14
C VAL A 36 5.09 1.63 2.14
N ASP A 37 4.27 2.66 2.23
CA ASP A 37 4.48 3.75 3.16
C ASP A 37 3.19 4.00 3.92
N ILE A 38 3.30 4.18 5.23
CA ILE A 38 2.15 4.48 6.09
C ILE A 38 2.45 5.77 6.84
N GLN A 39 1.60 6.76 6.67
CA GLN A 39 1.73 8.04 7.34
C GLN A 39 0.52 8.32 8.22
N GLU A 40 0.75 9.02 9.31
CA GLU A 40 -0.32 9.49 10.18
C GLU A 40 -0.40 11.00 10.05
N PHE A 41 -1.58 11.49 9.71
CA PHE A 41 -1.79 12.90 9.50
C PHE A 41 -3.25 13.26 9.75
N ASP A 42 -3.46 14.29 10.57
CA ASP A 42 -4.80 14.88 10.80
C ASP A 42 -5.83 13.84 11.24
N GLY A 43 -5.47 12.98 12.19
CA GLY A 43 -6.35 11.95 12.72
C GLY A 43 -6.63 10.81 11.76
N LYS A 44 -5.80 10.65 10.75
CA LYS A 44 -5.96 9.62 9.73
C LYS A 44 -4.67 8.87 9.50
N LYS A 45 -4.79 7.61 9.07
CA LYS A 45 -3.67 6.82 8.57
C LYS A 45 -3.78 6.76 7.06
N ILE A 46 -2.72 7.13 6.38
CA ILE A 46 -2.69 7.13 4.91
C ILE A 46 -1.72 6.04 4.47
N VAL A 47 -2.26 5.04 3.77
CA VAL A 47 -1.47 3.93 3.26
C VAL A 47 -1.19 4.17 1.79
N ASN A 48 0.07 4.22 1.42
CA ASN A 48 0.52 4.36 0.04
C ASN A 48 1.24 3.09 -0.38
N VAL A 49 0.85 2.53 -1.52
CA VAL A 49 1.52 1.37 -2.10
C VAL A 49 1.94 1.75 -3.51
N LYS A 50 3.24 1.65 -3.77
CA LYS A 50 3.81 1.92 -5.09
C LYS A 50 4.33 0.63 -5.68
N ILE A 51 4.00 0.37 -6.92
CA ILE A 51 4.42 -0.83 -7.63
C ILE A 51 5.26 -0.39 -8.83
N PHE A 52 6.51 -0.85 -8.87
CA PHE A 52 7.45 -0.53 -9.93
C PHE A 52 7.62 -1.74 -10.84
N ASP A 53 7.32 -1.55 -12.10
CA ASP A 53 7.43 -2.61 -13.09
C ASP A 53 8.89 -2.75 -13.53
N ARG A 54 9.52 -3.86 -13.15
CA ARG A 54 10.93 -4.11 -13.48
C ARG A 54 11.14 -4.49 -14.93
N LEU A 55 10.09 -4.93 -15.59
CA LEU A 55 10.20 -5.39 -16.97
C LEU A 55 10.38 -4.26 -17.97
N LEU A 56 10.19 -3.03 -17.54
CA LEU A 56 10.32 -1.86 -18.39
C LEU A 56 11.74 -1.30 -18.47
N ASN A 57 12.65 -1.92 -17.82
CA ASN A 57 14.06 -1.46 -17.83
C ASN A 57 14.83 -2.01 -19.03
#